data_47d50700f01633557569597aac33aa61
#
_entry.id   47d50700f01633557569597aac33aa61
#
_cell.length_a   1.000
_cell.length_b   1.000
_cell.length_c   1.000
_cell.angle_alpha   90.00
_cell.angle_beta   90.00
_cell.angle_gamma   90.00
#
_symmetry.space_group_name_H-M   'P 1'
#
loop_
_entity.id
_entity.type
_entity.pdbx_description
1 polymer ?
#
loop_
_entity_poly.entity_id
_entity_poly.type
_entity_poly.pdbx_seq_one_letter_code
_entity_poly.pdbx_strand_id
1 'polypeptide(L)'
;MKTSFRLAFAAVALAAASAASAQTSLLNVSYDVAREFYKDFNTAFIAHYKKTTGKDIKVDQSHAGSSAQARAVADGLAADVVTMNTTTDIDFLADKGVVAKDWRQKFPNGASPTTSTMLFLVRNGNPKNIKDWDNLIRPDVKVVVVNPKTGGNGRLAYLAAWGQVRAKGGTDAQAAEFVSKLYKNVPALARGGRDATGMFLQRNLGDVLVTFESEVVSVENEFGKGKVDAIHPSASIVAENPVAVVERTVAKKGTAAEAKAYLDYLYSPEGQEIAAKHNIRPRNEAILKKHADVFKPIKLFTVDQYFGSLAEAQKVHFNDGGQFDKLYTPGK
;
A
#
# COMPACT_ATOMS: atom_id res chain seq x y z
N MET A 1 -49.30 53.27 32.76
CA MET A 1 -48.04 53.24 32.08
C MET A 1 -46.98 52.51 32.92
N LYS A 2 -46.90 51.18 32.93
CA LYS A 2 -45.83 50.37 33.55
C LYS A 2 -46.02 48.88 33.17
N THR A 3 -45.87 48.50 31.89
CA THR A 3 -45.87 47.07 31.51
C THR A 3 -45.25 46.85 30.11
N SER A 4 -44.21 47.55 29.75
CA SER A 4 -43.54 47.36 28.42
C SER A 4 -42.09 47.23 28.46
N PHE A 5 -41.42 46.82 29.57
CA PHE A 5 -39.96 46.80 29.67
C PHE A 5 -39.35 45.43 30.06
N ARG A 6 -40.13 44.35 30.03
CA ARG A 6 -39.60 43.00 30.43
C ARG A 6 -39.50 41.95 29.32
N LEU A 7 -39.78 42.29 28.06
CA LEU A 7 -39.77 41.37 26.94
C LEU A 7 -38.53 41.48 26.00
N ALA A 8 -37.67 42.46 26.24
CA ALA A 8 -36.49 42.66 25.34
C ALA A 8 -35.19 41.94 25.78
N PHE A 9 -35.14 41.35 26.98
CA PHE A 9 -33.91 40.67 27.47
C PHE A 9 -33.92 39.14 27.28
N ALA A 10 -35.02 38.51 26.89
CA ALA A 10 -35.09 37.07 26.69
C ALA A 10 -34.72 36.59 25.27
N ALA A 11 -34.66 37.50 24.29
CA ALA A 11 -34.40 37.16 22.90
C ALA A 11 -32.88 37.13 22.52
N VAL A 12 -31.98 37.71 23.35
CA VAL A 12 -30.53 37.73 23.09
C VAL A 12 -29.80 36.52 23.68
N ALA A 13 -30.39 35.80 24.63
CA ALA A 13 -29.78 34.66 25.29
C ALA A 13 -29.98 33.31 24.54
N LEU A 14 -30.79 33.24 23.48
CA LEU A 14 -31.05 32.00 22.71
C LEU A 14 -30.24 31.91 21.41
N ALA A 15 -29.47 32.92 21.02
CA ALA A 15 -28.65 32.92 19.82
C ALA A 15 -27.19 32.40 20.05
N ALA A 16 -26.84 32.07 21.30
CA ALA A 16 -25.53 31.53 21.65
C ALA A 16 -25.54 30.01 21.86
N ALA A 17 -26.62 29.33 21.48
CA ALA A 17 -26.72 27.89 21.65
C ALA A 17 -26.44 27.17 20.32
N SER A 18 -25.32 26.46 20.34
CA SER A 18 -24.99 25.34 19.46
C SER A 18 -24.72 25.68 17.99
N ALA A 19 -23.59 26.35 17.73
CA ALA A 19 -22.75 25.78 16.69
C ALA A 19 -22.22 24.43 17.24
N ALA A 20 -23.03 23.39 17.21
CA ALA A 20 -22.56 22.04 17.30
C ALA A 20 -21.60 21.91 16.11
N SER A 21 -20.29 22.11 16.36
CA SER A 21 -19.26 21.93 15.34
C SER A 21 -19.43 20.47 14.90
N ALA A 22 -20.00 20.27 13.72
CA ALA A 22 -20.09 18.94 13.16
C ALA A 22 -18.68 18.34 13.22
N GLN A 23 -18.54 17.20 13.90
CA GLN A 23 -17.24 16.54 14.05
C GLN A 23 -16.62 16.37 12.68
N THR A 24 -15.43 16.94 12.46
CA THR A 24 -14.68 16.79 11.20
C THR A 24 -14.42 15.32 10.94
N SER A 25 -14.78 14.85 9.75
CA SER A 25 -14.58 13.46 9.34
C SER A 25 -13.71 13.40 8.09
N LEU A 26 -12.65 12.61 8.13
CA LEU A 26 -11.84 12.24 6.99
C LEU A 26 -12.17 10.84 6.51
N LEU A 27 -12.06 10.61 5.20
CA LEU A 27 -12.04 9.28 4.60
C LEU A 27 -10.66 9.02 3.98
N ASN A 28 -9.93 8.04 4.54
CA ASN A 28 -8.73 7.48 3.93
C ASN A 28 -9.11 6.30 3.02
N VAL A 29 -8.79 6.41 1.74
CA VAL A 29 -8.97 5.34 0.76
C VAL A 29 -7.63 4.69 0.46
N SER A 30 -7.51 3.39 0.75
CA SER A 30 -6.24 2.66 0.77
C SER A 30 -6.33 1.27 0.15
N TYR A 31 -5.20 0.62 -0.02
CA TYR A 31 -5.12 -0.76 -0.48
C TYR A 31 -5.40 -1.78 0.65
N ASP A 32 -5.78 -3.00 0.26
CA ASP A 32 -6.38 -4.01 1.15
C ASP A 32 -5.47 -4.49 2.28
N VAL A 33 -4.19 -4.73 2.02
CA VAL A 33 -3.23 -5.21 3.03
C VAL A 33 -2.86 -4.16 4.10
N ALA A 34 -3.07 -2.87 3.84
CA ALA A 34 -2.79 -1.80 4.81
C ALA A 34 -3.91 -1.61 5.84
N ARG A 35 -4.99 -2.40 5.81
CA ARG A 35 -6.17 -2.23 6.67
C ARG A 35 -5.82 -2.15 8.16
N GLU A 36 -5.08 -3.12 8.67
CA GLU A 36 -4.75 -3.20 10.10
C GLU A 36 -3.77 -2.08 10.51
N PHE A 37 -2.82 -1.74 9.64
CA PHE A 37 -1.94 -0.61 9.85
C PHE A 37 -2.75 0.69 10.01
N TYR A 38 -3.65 1.00 9.09
CA TYR A 38 -4.45 2.24 9.18
C TYR A 38 -5.46 2.22 10.32
N LYS A 39 -5.91 1.08 10.80
CA LYS A 39 -6.72 0.99 12.02
C LYS A 39 -5.96 1.51 13.25
N ASP A 40 -4.73 1.03 13.45
CA ASP A 40 -3.89 1.45 14.57
C ASP A 40 -3.40 2.89 14.38
N PHE A 41 -3.00 3.25 13.15
CA PHE A 41 -2.58 4.59 12.80
C PHE A 41 -3.69 5.63 13.03
N ASN A 42 -4.92 5.35 12.61
CA ASN A 42 -6.07 6.24 12.81
C ASN A 42 -6.35 6.47 14.29
N THR A 43 -6.25 5.44 15.11
CA THR A 43 -6.42 5.54 16.57
C THR A 43 -5.37 6.50 17.17
N ALA A 44 -4.10 6.33 16.79
CA ALA A 44 -3.01 7.19 17.26
C ALA A 44 -3.14 8.62 16.74
N PHE A 45 -3.46 8.79 15.46
CA PHE A 45 -3.67 10.11 14.85
C PHE A 45 -4.82 10.87 15.53
N ILE A 46 -5.96 10.25 15.79
CA ILE A 46 -7.10 10.88 16.44
C ILE A 46 -6.71 11.40 17.84
N ALA A 47 -5.98 10.58 18.62
CA ALA A 47 -5.48 11.00 19.93
C ALA A 47 -4.46 12.15 19.82
N HIS A 48 -3.52 12.07 18.88
CA HIS A 48 -2.53 13.11 18.58
C HIS A 48 -3.21 14.41 18.16
N TYR A 49 -4.17 14.36 17.24
CA TYR A 49 -4.88 15.53 16.73
C TYR A 49 -5.68 16.22 17.84
N LYS A 50 -6.37 15.46 18.69
CA LYS A 50 -7.07 16.00 19.86
C LYS A 50 -6.11 16.69 20.83
N LYS A 51 -4.97 16.06 21.11
CA LYS A 51 -3.95 16.61 22.02
C LYS A 51 -3.34 17.93 21.49
N THR A 52 -3.09 18.01 20.19
CA THR A 52 -2.38 19.14 19.58
C THR A 52 -3.29 20.31 19.20
N THR A 53 -4.54 20.03 18.84
CA THR A 53 -5.48 21.05 18.35
C THR A 53 -6.65 21.34 19.29
N GLY A 54 -6.89 20.48 20.28
CA GLY A 54 -8.08 20.52 21.13
C GLY A 54 -9.38 20.06 20.45
N LYS A 55 -9.34 19.71 19.14
CA LYS A 55 -10.51 19.37 18.33
C LYS A 55 -10.68 17.86 18.20
N ASP A 56 -11.92 17.41 18.11
CA ASP A 56 -12.25 16.03 17.78
C ASP A 56 -12.27 15.82 16.28
N ILE A 57 -11.77 14.68 15.83
CA ILE A 57 -11.77 14.26 14.44
C ILE A 57 -12.18 12.79 14.34
N LYS A 58 -12.91 12.44 13.28
CA LYS A 58 -13.21 11.05 12.92
C LYS A 58 -12.42 10.70 11.66
N VAL A 59 -11.88 9.49 11.61
CA VAL A 59 -11.20 8.97 10.41
C VAL A 59 -11.85 7.65 10.03
N ASP A 60 -12.54 7.65 8.90
CA ASP A 60 -13.06 6.46 8.25
C ASP A 60 -12.03 5.91 7.24
N GLN A 61 -12.14 4.62 6.93
CA GLN A 61 -11.23 3.98 5.98
C GLN A 61 -11.97 3.07 5.01
N SER A 62 -11.50 3.03 3.76
CA SER A 62 -11.98 2.13 2.72
C SER A 62 -10.80 1.36 2.11
N HIS A 63 -10.93 0.04 2.00
CA HIS A 63 -9.86 -0.83 1.55
C HIS A 63 -10.33 -1.83 0.48
N ALA A 64 -9.59 -1.88 -0.62
CA ALA A 64 -9.72 -2.87 -1.70
C ALA A 64 -8.39 -2.94 -2.47
N GLY A 65 -8.35 -3.59 -3.63
CA GLY A 65 -7.18 -3.51 -4.51
C GLY A 65 -6.87 -2.04 -4.89
N SER A 66 -5.60 -1.63 -4.80
CA SER A 66 -5.16 -0.23 -4.95
C SER A 66 -5.73 0.45 -6.19
N SER A 67 -5.59 -0.17 -7.37
CA SER A 67 -6.11 0.40 -8.62
C SER A 67 -7.66 0.43 -8.67
N ALA A 68 -8.35 -0.47 -7.95
CA ALA A 68 -9.81 -0.42 -7.83
C ALA A 68 -10.25 0.76 -6.95
N GLN A 69 -9.52 1.01 -5.87
CA GLN A 69 -9.76 2.18 -5.02
C GLN A 69 -9.48 3.49 -5.75
N ALA A 70 -8.38 3.57 -6.52
CA ALA A 70 -8.10 4.74 -7.34
C ALA A 70 -9.24 5.03 -8.33
N ARG A 71 -9.77 4.00 -9.01
CA ARG A 71 -10.94 4.16 -9.88
C ARG A 71 -12.17 4.63 -9.11
N ALA A 72 -12.48 4.04 -7.97
CA ALA A 72 -13.63 4.47 -7.15
C ALA A 72 -13.54 5.95 -6.75
N VAL A 73 -12.33 6.44 -6.40
CA VAL A 73 -12.12 7.86 -6.08
C VAL A 73 -12.27 8.74 -7.34
N ALA A 74 -11.75 8.32 -8.48
CA ALA A 74 -11.94 9.02 -9.76
C ALA A 74 -13.43 9.13 -10.13
N ASP A 75 -14.19 8.06 -9.87
CA ASP A 75 -15.64 7.95 -10.16
C ASP A 75 -16.52 8.64 -9.12
N GLY A 76 -15.94 9.22 -8.05
CA GLY A 76 -16.67 10.08 -7.13
C GLY A 76 -16.73 9.63 -5.67
N LEU A 77 -16.04 8.56 -5.26
CA LEU A 77 -15.87 8.24 -3.85
C LEU A 77 -15.20 9.44 -3.14
N ALA A 78 -15.88 10.02 -2.16
CA ALA A 78 -15.47 11.27 -1.51
C ALA A 78 -14.32 11.07 -0.50
N ALA A 79 -13.18 10.54 -0.96
CA ALA A 79 -11.96 10.41 -0.17
C ALA A 79 -11.37 11.79 0.12
N ASP A 80 -10.89 12.01 1.34
CA ASP A 80 -10.10 13.19 1.70
C ASP A 80 -8.61 12.96 1.39
N VAL A 81 -8.15 11.73 1.62
CA VAL A 81 -6.78 11.30 1.31
C VAL A 81 -6.79 9.93 0.64
N VAL A 82 -5.77 9.70 -0.17
CA VAL A 82 -5.49 8.40 -0.77
C VAL A 82 -4.10 7.93 -0.31
N THR A 83 -4.00 6.65 0.02
CA THR A 83 -2.76 6.00 0.46
C THR A 83 -2.65 4.69 -0.32
N MET A 84 -1.85 4.71 -1.38
CA MET A 84 -1.80 3.65 -2.39
C MET A 84 -0.52 2.81 -2.28
N ASN A 85 -0.44 1.70 -2.99
CA ASN A 85 0.75 0.86 -3.04
C ASN A 85 1.52 0.97 -4.37
N THR A 86 1.12 1.88 -5.24
CA THR A 86 1.85 2.21 -6.47
C THR A 86 1.68 3.68 -6.84
N THR A 87 2.71 4.29 -7.36
CA THR A 87 2.67 5.69 -7.82
C THR A 87 1.75 5.87 -9.02
N THR A 88 1.60 4.85 -9.87
CA THR A 88 0.70 4.90 -11.04
C THR A 88 -0.77 5.08 -10.67
N ASP A 89 -1.20 4.65 -9.49
CA ASP A 89 -2.58 4.83 -9.05
C ASP A 89 -2.85 6.30 -8.67
N ILE A 90 -1.86 7.00 -8.08
CA ILE A 90 -1.97 8.44 -7.79
C ILE A 90 -1.78 9.26 -9.08
N ASP A 91 -0.88 8.85 -9.99
CA ASP A 91 -0.73 9.48 -11.29
C ASP A 91 -2.05 9.43 -12.08
N PHE A 92 -2.73 8.30 -12.08
CA PHE A 92 -4.07 8.17 -12.68
C PHE A 92 -5.06 9.16 -12.07
N LEU A 93 -5.07 9.37 -10.75
CA LEU A 93 -5.93 10.36 -10.10
C LEU A 93 -5.54 11.80 -10.46
N ALA A 94 -4.24 12.07 -10.60
CA ALA A 94 -3.73 13.37 -11.04
C ALA A 94 -4.13 13.68 -12.50
N ASP A 95 -4.07 12.69 -13.38
CA ASP A 95 -4.53 12.81 -14.77
C ASP A 95 -6.04 13.08 -14.88
N LYS A 96 -6.83 12.58 -13.92
CA LYS A 96 -8.27 12.87 -13.79
C LYS A 96 -8.57 14.21 -13.07
N GLY A 97 -7.55 14.96 -12.66
CA GLY A 97 -7.72 16.21 -11.93
C GLY A 97 -8.35 16.06 -10.53
N VAL A 98 -8.20 14.89 -9.93
CA VAL A 98 -8.73 14.56 -8.59
C VAL A 98 -7.70 14.87 -7.51
N VAL A 99 -6.43 14.69 -7.84
CA VAL A 99 -5.24 14.94 -7.03
C VAL A 99 -4.37 15.95 -7.79
N ALA A 100 -3.57 16.74 -7.07
CA ALA A 100 -2.65 17.71 -7.69
C ALA A 100 -1.63 17.02 -8.60
N LYS A 101 -1.30 17.63 -9.73
CA LYS A 101 -0.30 17.09 -10.67
C LYS A 101 1.10 17.02 -10.05
N ASP A 102 1.41 17.94 -9.16
CA ASP A 102 2.67 18.01 -8.41
C ASP A 102 2.63 17.26 -7.07
N TRP A 103 1.74 16.28 -6.92
CA TRP A 103 1.50 15.54 -5.68
C TRP A 103 2.79 14.97 -5.04
N ARG A 104 3.76 14.54 -5.87
CA ARG A 104 5.06 14.04 -5.39
C ARG A 104 5.88 15.07 -4.62
N GLN A 105 5.62 16.37 -4.85
CA GLN A 105 6.34 17.47 -4.22
C GLN A 105 5.65 17.97 -2.96
N LYS A 106 4.42 17.49 -2.66
CA LYS A 106 3.63 17.95 -1.51
C LYS A 106 4.12 17.40 -0.18
N PHE A 107 4.83 16.26 -0.21
CA PHE A 107 5.33 15.58 0.99
C PHE A 107 6.75 15.05 0.74
N PRO A 108 7.53 14.76 1.82
CA PRO A 108 8.87 14.22 1.69
C PRO A 108 8.93 12.89 0.93
N ASN A 109 10.10 12.56 0.40
CA ASN A 109 10.38 11.28 -0.28
C ASN A 109 9.43 11.00 -1.47
N GLY A 110 9.11 12.02 -2.26
CA GLY A 110 8.17 11.87 -3.37
C GLY A 110 6.75 11.51 -2.91
N ALA A 111 6.33 12.05 -1.77
CA ALA A 111 5.07 11.74 -1.09
C ALA A 111 4.92 10.25 -0.72
N SER A 112 6.04 9.60 -0.35
CA SER A 112 6.09 8.18 0.02
C SER A 112 6.62 8.04 1.45
N PRO A 113 5.75 8.09 2.48
CA PRO A 113 6.17 8.05 3.89
C PRO A 113 6.80 6.74 4.31
N THR A 114 6.48 5.65 3.63
CA THR A 114 6.97 4.31 3.91
C THR A 114 7.28 3.56 2.62
N THR A 115 7.99 2.45 2.76
CA THR A 115 8.25 1.52 1.66
C THR A 115 7.91 0.10 2.10
N SER A 116 7.93 -0.81 1.14
CA SER A 116 7.92 -2.24 1.36
C SER A 116 8.85 -2.89 0.35
N THR A 117 8.92 -4.19 0.34
CA THR A 117 9.60 -4.98 -0.69
C THR A 117 8.88 -6.29 -0.91
N MET A 118 9.22 -7.00 -1.97
CA MET A 118 8.70 -8.36 -2.20
C MET A 118 9.59 -9.37 -1.48
N LEU A 119 8.95 -10.31 -0.80
CA LEU A 119 9.59 -11.47 -0.19
C LEU A 119 8.77 -12.74 -0.45
N PHE A 120 9.20 -13.85 0.10
CA PHE A 120 8.53 -15.14 -0.04
C PHE A 120 7.97 -15.58 1.30
N LEU A 121 6.68 -15.90 1.35
CA LEU A 121 6.12 -16.69 2.44
C LEU A 121 6.10 -18.15 2.01
N VAL A 122 6.75 -19.00 2.78
CA VAL A 122 6.80 -20.45 2.55
C VAL A 122 6.05 -21.18 3.67
N ARG A 123 5.72 -22.44 3.45
CA ARG A 123 5.15 -23.30 4.48
C ARG A 123 6.08 -23.37 5.68
N ASN A 124 5.51 -23.46 6.89
CA ASN A 124 6.29 -23.60 8.11
C ASN A 124 7.33 -24.73 8.00
N GLY A 125 8.56 -24.45 8.43
CA GLY A 125 9.72 -25.34 8.30
C GLY A 125 10.31 -25.41 6.90
N ASN A 126 9.81 -24.61 5.95
CA ASN A 126 10.33 -24.50 4.58
C ASN A 126 10.64 -25.86 3.89
N PRO A 127 9.64 -26.75 3.75
CA PRO A 127 9.86 -28.14 3.28
C PRO A 127 10.46 -28.23 1.88
N LYS A 128 10.31 -27.18 1.05
CA LYS A 128 10.90 -27.09 -0.29
C LYS A 128 12.28 -26.46 -0.31
N ASN A 129 12.83 -26.07 0.86
CA ASN A 129 14.14 -25.42 0.99
C ASN A 129 14.29 -24.23 0.02
N ILE A 130 13.27 -23.34 0.02
CA ILE A 130 13.28 -22.10 -0.76
C ILE A 130 14.19 -21.10 -0.05
N LYS A 131 15.19 -20.57 -0.77
CA LYS A 131 16.16 -19.61 -0.22
C LYS A 131 16.24 -18.32 -1.03
N ASP A 132 16.03 -18.40 -2.34
CA ASP A 132 16.14 -17.28 -3.26
C ASP A 132 15.27 -17.51 -4.51
N TRP A 133 15.23 -16.54 -5.40
CA TRP A 133 14.49 -16.52 -6.65
C TRP A 133 14.71 -17.78 -7.50
N ASP A 134 15.95 -18.27 -7.59
CA ASP A 134 16.30 -19.43 -8.41
C ASP A 134 15.58 -20.72 -7.97
N ASN A 135 15.11 -20.79 -6.71
CA ASN A 135 14.30 -21.91 -6.25
C ASN A 135 12.87 -21.88 -6.78
N LEU A 136 12.36 -20.69 -7.18
CA LEU A 136 10.98 -20.53 -7.66
C LEU A 136 10.76 -21.08 -9.08
N ILE A 137 11.83 -21.28 -9.84
CA ILE A 137 11.79 -21.84 -11.20
C ILE A 137 12.01 -23.36 -11.24
N ARG A 138 12.17 -24.01 -10.09
CA ARG A 138 12.28 -25.46 -10.00
C ARG A 138 10.93 -26.11 -10.36
N PRO A 139 10.91 -27.24 -11.10
CA PRO A 139 9.67 -27.86 -11.55
C PRO A 139 8.81 -28.45 -10.43
N ASP A 140 9.42 -28.75 -9.27
CA ASP A 140 8.75 -29.28 -8.08
C ASP A 140 8.18 -28.18 -7.16
N VAL A 141 8.31 -26.88 -7.50
CA VAL A 141 7.83 -25.74 -6.71
C VAL A 141 6.64 -25.10 -7.38
N LYS A 142 5.56 -24.88 -6.63
CA LYS A 142 4.39 -24.14 -7.08
C LYS A 142 4.35 -22.77 -6.42
N VAL A 143 4.19 -21.74 -7.24
CA VAL A 143 4.29 -20.32 -6.84
C VAL A 143 2.91 -19.67 -6.86
N VAL A 144 2.52 -19.00 -5.80
CA VAL A 144 1.32 -18.16 -5.76
C VAL A 144 1.74 -16.71 -5.93
N VAL A 145 1.11 -16.03 -6.87
CA VAL A 145 1.31 -14.58 -7.16
C VAL A 145 -0.02 -13.92 -7.50
N VAL A 146 -0.08 -12.62 -7.32
CA VAL A 146 -1.19 -11.80 -7.82
C VAL A 146 -1.05 -11.59 -9.33
N ASN A 147 -2.17 -11.46 -10.02
CA ASN A 147 -2.19 -11.13 -11.44
C ASN A 147 -1.64 -9.70 -11.67
N PRO A 148 -0.56 -9.53 -12.42
CA PRO A 148 0.04 -8.22 -12.67
C PRO A 148 -0.85 -7.29 -13.53
N LYS A 149 -1.83 -7.84 -14.26
CA LYS A 149 -2.81 -7.03 -15.00
C LYS A 149 -3.82 -6.34 -14.07
N THR A 150 -4.05 -6.87 -12.86
CA THR A 150 -5.13 -6.40 -11.97
C THR A 150 -4.66 -5.77 -10.67
N GLY A 151 -3.43 -5.97 -10.25
CA GLY A 151 -2.95 -5.51 -8.96
C GLY A 151 -1.50 -5.05 -8.92
N GLY A 152 -1.23 -3.99 -8.14
CA GLY A 152 0.11 -3.45 -7.92
C GLY A 152 1.06 -4.47 -7.28
N ASN A 153 0.58 -5.32 -6.37
CA ASN A 153 1.35 -6.42 -5.80
C ASN A 153 1.87 -7.34 -6.92
N GLY A 154 1.01 -7.77 -7.85
CA GLY A 154 1.41 -8.63 -8.97
C GLY A 154 2.42 -7.95 -9.91
N ARG A 155 2.24 -6.65 -10.19
CA ARG A 155 3.21 -5.87 -10.98
C ARG A 155 4.58 -5.84 -10.31
N LEU A 156 4.62 -5.53 -9.02
CA LEU A 156 5.89 -5.46 -8.29
C LEU A 156 6.52 -6.84 -8.10
N ALA A 157 5.76 -7.91 -7.90
CA ALA A 157 6.28 -9.27 -7.86
C ALA A 157 6.93 -9.68 -9.21
N TYR A 158 6.28 -9.36 -10.34
CA TYR A 158 6.83 -9.56 -11.68
C TYR A 158 8.11 -8.73 -11.89
N LEU A 159 8.08 -7.43 -11.58
CA LEU A 159 9.24 -6.55 -11.74
C LEU A 159 10.39 -6.95 -10.79
N ALA A 160 10.09 -7.46 -9.59
CA ALA A 160 11.10 -8.00 -8.69
C ALA A 160 11.79 -9.24 -9.28
N ALA A 161 11.00 -10.16 -9.85
CA ALA A 161 11.51 -11.35 -10.51
C ALA A 161 12.36 -11.03 -11.75
N TRP A 162 11.99 -10.02 -12.52
CA TRP A 162 12.76 -9.51 -13.66
C TRP A 162 14.01 -8.79 -13.20
N GLY A 163 13.86 -7.83 -12.31
CA GLY A 163 14.92 -6.94 -11.87
C GLY A 163 16.01 -7.64 -11.07
N GLN A 164 15.73 -8.73 -10.36
CA GLN A 164 16.77 -9.51 -9.66
C GLN A 164 17.77 -10.14 -10.66
N VAL A 165 17.32 -10.55 -11.85
CA VAL A 165 18.22 -11.03 -12.92
C VAL A 165 19.12 -9.90 -13.40
N ARG A 166 18.54 -8.70 -13.61
CA ARG A 166 19.27 -7.49 -13.98
C ARG A 166 20.28 -7.06 -12.90
N ALA A 167 19.88 -7.16 -11.63
CA ALA A 167 20.75 -6.83 -10.49
C ALA A 167 21.94 -7.77 -10.31
N LYS A 168 21.86 -8.98 -10.87
CA LYS A 168 22.95 -9.95 -10.96
C LYS A 168 23.80 -9.78 -12.25
N GLY A 169 23.52 -8.76 -13.07
CA GLY A 169 24.24 -8.48 -14.33
C GLY A 169 23.68 -9.19 -15.56
N GLY A 170 22.52 -9.84 -15.44
CA GLY A 170 21.87 -10.50 -16.55
C GLY A 170 21.23 -9.52 -17.55
N THR A 171 20.88 -10.03 -18.74
CA THR A 171 20.21 -9.30 -19.81
C THR A 171 18.66 -9.33 -19.66
N ASP A 172 17.95 -8.49 -20.42
CA ASP A 172 16.48 -8.53 -20.46
C ASP A 172 15.96 -9.84 -21.06
N ALA A 173 16.67 -10.44 -22.01
CA ALA A 173 16.33 -11.76 -22.54
C ALA A 173 16.40 -12.86 -21.47
N GLN A 174 17.45 -12.84 -20.64
CA GLN A 174 17.58 -13.77 -19.50
C GLN A 174 16.50 -13.51 -18.43
N ALA A 175 16.17 -12.25 -18.17
CA ALA A 175 15.09 -11.90 -17.26
C ALA A 175 13.72 -12.38 -17.78
N ALA A 176 13.46 -12.23 -19.07
CA ALA A 176 12.24 -12.74 -19.71
C ALA A 176 12.14 -14.27 -19.61
N GLU A 177 13.23 -14.98 -19.87
CA GLU A 177 13.29 -16.44 -19.72
C GLU A 177 13.03 -16.87 -18.26
N PHE A 178 13.66 -16.19 -17.30
CA PHE A 178 13.47 -16.45 -15.88
C PHE A 178 12.00 -16.28 -15.47
N VAL A 179 11.41 -15.15 -15.83
CA VAL A 179 10.00 -14.85 -15.52
C VAL A 179 9.07 -15.86 -16.19
N SER A 180 9.32 -16.25 -17.45
CA SER A 180 8.55 -17.30 -18.11
C SER A 180 8.59 -18.61 -17.34
N LYS A 181 9.77 -19.06 -16.88
CA LYS A 181 9.92 -20.27 -16.05
C LYS A 181 9.18 -20.14 -14.72
N LEU A 182 9.24 -18.98 -14.07
CA LEU A 182 8.53 -18.73 -12.81
C LEU A 182 7.01 -18.85 -13.01
N TYR A 183 6.47 -18.20 -14.05
CA TYR A 183 5.03 -18.21 -14.30
C TYR A 183 4.49 -19.56 -14.79
N LYS A 184 5.32 -20.44 -15.34
CA LYS A 184 4.96 -21.86 -15.58
C LYS A 184 4.69 -22.62 -14.28
N ASN A 185 5.28 -22.17 -13.17
CA ASN A 185 5.06 -22.75 -11.85
C ASN A 185 3.87 -22.14 -11.11
N VAL A 186 3.15 -21.18 -11.72
CA VAL A 186 1.99 -20.51 -11.13
C VAL A 186 0.72 -21.24 -11.54
N PRO A 187 0.06 -21.99 -10.64
CA PRO A 187 -1.12 -22.80 -10.97
C PRO A 187 -2.35 -21.92 -11.25
N ALA A 188 -2.45 -20.76 -10.61
CA ALA A 188 -3.51 -19.78 -10.81
C ALA A 188 -3.07 -18.40 -10.36
N LEU A 189 -3.51 -17.35 -11.06
CA LEU A 189 -3.27 -15.97 -10.71
C LEU A 189 -4.34 -15.46 -9.74
N ALA A 190 -3.92 -14.96 -8.57
CA ALA A 190 -4.82 -14.36 -7.61
C ALA A 190 -5.27 -12.95 -8.07
N ARG A 191 -6.48 -12.56 -7.66
CA ARG A 191 -7.05 -11.24 -8.03
C ARG A 191 -6.46 -10.06 -7.23
N GLY A 192 -5.92 -10.33 -6.04
CA GLY A 192 -5.34 -9.36 -5.12
C GLY A 192 -4.58 -10.05 -3.99
N GLY A 193 -3.94 -9.27 -3.10
CA GLY A 193 -3.09 -9.80 -2.02
C GLY A 193 -3.83 -10.76 -1.10
N ARG A 194 -5.01 -10.38 -0.60
CA ARG A 194 -5.81 -11.27 0.27
C ARG A 194 -6.30 -12.53 -0.41
N ASP A 195 -6.66 -12.47 -1.71
CA ASP A 195 -6.99 -13.68 -2.47
C ASP A 195 -5.77 -14.60 -2.61
N ALA A 196 -4.58 -14.02 -2.84
CA ALA A 196 -3.33 -14.80 -2.90
C ALA A 196 -3.02 -15.49 -1.56
N THR A 197 -3.17 -14.78 -0.44
CA THR A 197 -3.01 -15.34 0.91
C THR A 197 -4.05 -16.44 1.17
N GLY A 198 -5.30 -16.24 0.78
CA GLY A 198 -6.35 -17.25 0.87
C GLY A 198 -6.08 -18.47 -0.01
N MET A 199 -5.59 -18.28 -1.25
CA MET A 199 -5.12 -19.38 -2.12
C MET A 199 -4.02 -20.19 -1.44
N PHE A 200 -3.03 -19.49 -0.89
CA PHE A 200 -1.89 -20.12 -0.24
C PHE A 200 -2.30 -20.84 1.06
N LEU A 201 -2.92 -20.17 2.02
CA LEU A 201 -3.14 -20.71 3.37
C LEU A 201 -4.44 -21.51 3.53
N GLN A 202 -5.54 -21.07 2.96
CA GLN A 202 -6.86 -21.71 3.13
C GLN A 202 -7.08 -22.82 2.12
N ARG A 203 -6.77 -22.56 0.84
CA ARG A 203 -6.95 -23.54 -0.25
C ARG A 203 -5.73 -24.44 -0.44
N ASN A 204 -4.66 -24.22 0.33
CA ASN A 204 -3.41 -24.97 0.32
C ASN A 204 -2.76 -25.07 -1.08
N LEU A 205 -2.91 -24.03 -1.90
CA LEU A 205 -2.31 -23.93 -3.22
C LEU A 205 -0.88 -23.39 -3.12
N GLY A 206 0.04 -24.05 -3.81
CA GLY A 206 1.44 -23.63 -3.90
C GLY A 206 2.30 -23.91 -2.67
N ASP A 207 3.58 -23.82 -2.88
CA ASP A 207 4.64 -24.02 -1.87
C ASP A 207 5.18 -22.68 -1.36
N VAL A 208 5.05 -21.63 -2.16
CA VAL A 208 5.55 -20.29 -1.89
C VAL A 208 4.59 -19.22 -2.41
N LEU A 209 4.37 -18.19 -1.60
CA LEU A 209 3.64 -16.97 -1.97
C LEU A 209 4.65 -15.82 -2.10
N VAL A 210 4.72 -15.19 -3.27
CA VAL A 210 5.49 -13.94 -3.46
C VAL A 210 4.59 -12.78 -3.15
N THR A 211 4.92 -12.02 -2.12
CA THR A 211 4.07 -10.92 -1.63
C THR A 211 4.87 -9.84 -0.90
N PHE A 212 4.18 -8.81 -0.41
CA PHE A 212 4.81 -7.74 0.37
C PHE A 212 5.29 -8.23 1.74
N GLU A 213 6.37 -7.63 2.22
CA GLU A 213 6.93 -7.88 3.55
C GLU A 213 5.90 -7.71 4.67
N SER A 214 4.97 -6.76 4.55
CA SER A 214 3.88 -6.53 5.51
C SER A 214 2.87 -7.69 5.60
N GLU A 215 2.81 -8.60 4.62
CA GLU A 215 1.91 -9.76 4.66
C GLU A 215 2.24 -10.73 5.81
N VAL A 216 3.48 -10.76 6.29
CA VAL A 216 3.88 -11.61 7.43
C VAL A 216 2.99 -11.33 8.63
N VAL A 217 2.86 -10.04 9.02
CA VAL A 217 2.01 -9.65 10.16
C VAL A 217 0.53 -9.93 9.89
N SER A 218 0.06 -9.67 8.67
CA SER A 218 -1.32 -9.96 8.29
C SER A 218 -1.64 -11.45 8.42
N VAL A 219 -0.72 -12.32 7.99
CA VAL A 219 -0.84 -13.78 8.12
C VAL A 219 -0.82 -14.20 9.59
N GLU A 220 0.11 -13.66 10.39
CA GLU A 220 0.20 -13.99 11.81
C GLU A 220 -1.05 -13.57 12.59
N ASN A 221 -1.62 -12.41 12.27
CA ASN A 221 -2.83 -11.91 12.91
C ASN A 221 -4.08 -12.71 12.52
N GLU A 222 -4.20 -13.10 11.25
CA GLU A 222 -5.39 -13.79 10.73
C GLU A 222 -5.35 -15.31 10.95
N PHE A 223 -4.19 -15.94 10.80
CA PHE A 223 -4.04 -17.40 10.80
C PHE A 223 -3.24 -17.96 11.98
N GLY A 224 -2.66 -17.08 12.80
CA GLY A 224 -1.81 -17.45 13.94
C GLY A 224 -0.32 -17.53 13.57
N LYS A 225 0.52 -17.29 14.59
CA LYS A 225 1.98 -17.36 14.44
C LYS A 225 2.47 -18.78 14.07
N GLY A 226 3.58 -18.85 13.33
CA GLY A 226 4.21 -20.11 12.96
C GLY A 226 3.48 -20.90 11.86
N LYS A 227 2.61 -20.26 11.08
CA LYS A 227 1.96 -20.88 9.91
C LYS A 227 2.82 -20.81 8.66
N VAL A 228 3.69 -19.83 8.58
CA VAL A 228 4.60 -19.58 7.47
C VAL A 228 5.96 -19.14 7.99
N ASP A 229 6.99 -19.30 7.14
CA ASP A 229 8.30 -18.70 7.33
C ASP A 229 8.51 -17.63 6.26
N ALA A 230 9.06 -16.48 6.66
CA ALA A 230 9.42 -15.40 5.75
C ALA A 230 10.85 -15.60 5.22
N ILE A 231 11.00 -15.70 3.91
CA ILE A 231 12.30 -15.81 3.23
C ILE A 231 12.59 -14.49 2.53
N HIS A 232 13.70 -13.89 2.90
CA HIS A 232 14.20 -12.65 2.32
C HIS A 232 15.13 -13.00 1.15
N PRO A 233 14.76 -12.66 -0.10
CA PRO A 233 15.61 -12.98 -1.26
C PRO A 233 16.88 -12.14 -1.28
N SER A 234 17.89 -12.57 -2.02
CA SER A 234 19.18 -11.86 -2.16
C SER A 234 19.04 -10.45 -2.74
N ALA A 235 18.05 -10.22 -3.61
CA ALA A 235 17.71 -8.93 -4.18
C ALA A 235 16.19 -8.81 -4.38
N SER A 236 15.66 -7.60 -4.22
CA SER A 236 14.24 -7.32 -4.44
C SER A 236 14.00 -5.85 -4.80
N ILE A 237 12.76 -5.53 -5.18
CA ILE A 237 12.37 -4.19 -5.61
C ILE A 237 11.88 -3.35 -4.44
N VAL A 238 12.20 -2.06 -4.46
CA VAL A 238 11.56 -1.09 -3.55
C VAL A 238 10.12 -0.89 -3.99
N ALA A 239 9.18 -1.14 -3.09
CA ALA A 239 7.79 -0.80 -3.25
C ALA A 239 7.49 0.49 -2.47
N GLU A 240 7.19 1.56 -3.16
CA GLU A 240 6.80 2.82 -2.54
C GLU A 240 5.33 2.79 -2.15
N ASN A 241 5.01 3.37 -0.99
CA ASN A 241 3.63 3.56 -0.52
C ASN A 241 3.27 5.05 -0.63
N PRO A 242 2.88 5.51 -1.82
CA PRO A 242 2.61 6.93 -2.05
C PRO A 242 1.29 7.36 -1.44
N VAL A 243 1.25 8.65 -1.04
CA VAL A 243 0.06 9.27 -0.45
C VAL A 243 -0.26 10.60 -1.14
N ALA A 244 -1.52 10.99 -1.15
CA ALA A 244 -1.91 12.30 -1.65
C ALA A 244 -3.20 12.79 -1.00
N VAL A 245 -3.35 14.10 -0.92
CA VAL A 245 -4.63 14.77 -0.62
C VAL A 245 -5.51 14.72 -1.86
N VAL A 246 -6.80 14.49 -1.69
CA VAL A 246 -7.80 14.54 -2.77
C VAL A 246 -8.39 15.94 -2.82
N GLU A 247 -7.72 16.85 -3.53
CA GLU A 247 -8.03 18.28 -3.54
C GLU A 247 -9.48 18.58 -3.86
N ARG A 248 -10.06 17.84 -4.81
CA ARG A 248 -11.50 17.98 -5.18
C ARG A 248 -12.42 17.78 -3.98
N THR A 249 -12.12 16.83 -3.13
CA THR A 249 -12.95 16.51 -1.96
C THR A 249 -12.71 17.47 -0.81
N VAL A 250 -11.44 17.71 -0.46
CA VAL A 250 -11.11 18.57 0.69
C VAL A 250 -11.52 20.02 0.46
N ALA A 251 -11.48 20.51 -0.77
CA ALA A 251 -11.97 21.86 -1.13
C ALA A 251 -13.49 21.96 -0.90
N LYS A 252 -14.25 20.92 -1.27
CA LYS A 252 -15.69 20.87 -1.07
C LYS A 252 -16.11 20.71 0.40
N LYS A 253 -15.33 19.90 1.17
CA LYS A 253 -15.63 19.59 2.58
C LYS A 253 -15.03 20.60 3.56
N GLY A 254 -14.04 21.40 3.14
CA GLY A 254 -13.29 22.29 4.03
C GLY A 254 -12.30 21.53 4.94
N THR A 255 -11.82 20.35 4.53
CA THR A 255 -10.98 19.43 5.35
C THR A 255 -9.51 19.41 4.92
N ALA A 256 -9.05 20.41 4.17
CA ALA A 256 -7.68 20.42 3.62
C ALA A 256 -6.59 20.42 4.70
N ALA A 257 -6.79 21.17 5.79
CA ALA A 257 -5.84 21.23 6.89
C ALA A 257 -5.74 19.88 7.64
N GLU A 258 -6.88 19.26 7.89
CA GLU A 258 -6.97 17.97 8.57
C GLU A 258 -6.39 16.83 7.71
N ALA A 259 -6.68 16.84 6.41
CA ALA A 259 -6.13 15.87 5.45
C ALA A 259 -4.60 15.99 5.38
N LYS A 260 -4.08 17.23 5.34
CA LYS A 260 -2.63 17.45 5.38
C LYS A 260 -2.03 16.97 6.71
N ALA A 261 -2.63 17.33 7.84
CA ALA A 261 -2.15 16.90 9.17
C ALA A 261 -2.14 15.38 9.30
N TYR A 262 -3.14 14.69 8.74
CA TYR A 262 -3.21 13.22 8.70
C TYR A 262 -2.04 12.62 7.92
N LEU A 263 -1.73 13.16 6.74
CA LEU A 263 -0.61 12.66 5.93
C LEU A 263 0.75 13.06 6.53
N ASP A 264 0.89 14.25 7.12
CA ASP A 264 2.12 14.66 7.83
C ASP A 264 2.43 13.73 9.00
N TYR A 265 1.41 13.24 9.71
CA TYR A 265 1.59 12.32 10.83
C TYR A 265 2.19 10.97 10.42
N LEU A 266 2.04 10.55 9.16
CA LEU A 266 2.73 9.37 8.61
C LEU A 266 4.26 9.50 8.64
N TYR A 267 4.79 10.73 8.59
CA TYR A 267 6.22 11.03 8.64
C TYR A 267 6.73 11.27 10.07
N SER A 268 5.84 11.38 11.04
CA SER A 268 6.23 11.56 12.45
C SER A 268 6.92 10.30 12.99
N PRO A 269 7.78 10.45 14.02
CA PRO A 269 8.38 9.27 14.66
C PRO A 269 7.34 8.24 15.13
N GLU A 270 6.19 8.70 15.63
CA GLU A 270 5.11 7.84 16.09
C GLU A 270 4.44 7.09 14.93
N GLY A 271 4.10 7.78 13.83
CA GLY A 271 3.56 7.15 12.62
C GLY A 271 4.52 6.14 12.00
N GLN A 272 5.81 6.45 11.98
CA GLN A 272 6.87 5.55 11.49
C GLN A 272 7.06 4.32 12.39
N GLU A 273 6.93 4.47 13.71
CA GLU A 273 6.98 3.34 14.66
C GLU A 273 5.78 2.41 14.49
N ILE A 274 4.57 2.96 14.25
CA ILE A 274 3.38 2.17 13.95
C ILE A 274 3.60 1.40 12.64
N ALA A 275 4.15 2.04 11.61
CA ALA A 275 4.46 1.38 10.34
C ALA A 275 5.42 0.19 10.55
N ALA A 276 6.48 0.38 11.33
CA ALA A 276 7.45 -0.68 11.63
C ALA A 276 6.81 -1.89 12.33
N LYS A 277 5.87 -1.67 13.25
CA LYS A 277 5.12 -2.75 13.94
C LYS A 277 4.24 -3.57 13.01
N HIS A 278 3.88 -3.01 11.85
CA HIS A 278 3.11 -3.68 10.80
C HIS A 278 4.00 -4.18 9.64
N ASN A 279 5.31 -4.36 9.86
CA ASN A 279 6.28 -4.76 8.83
C ASN A 279 6.25 -3.87 7.58
N ILE A 280 5.89 -2.60 7.74
CA ILE A 280 5.97 -1.59 6.69
C ILE A 280 7.25 -0.80 6.94
N ARG A 281 8.20 -0.84 6.00
CA ARG A 281 9.53 -0.22 6.18
C ARG A 281 9.42 1.28 6.37
N PRO A 282 9.82 1.81 7.54
CA PRO A 282 9.83 3.25 7.79
C PRO A 282 10.95 3.93 6.98
N ARG A 283 10.75 5.21 6.65
CA ARG A 283 11.81 6.06 6.08
C ARG A 283 12.75 6.62 7.19
N ASN A 284 12.33 6.57 8.44
CA ASN A 284 13.15 6.98 9.57
C ASN A 284 14.21 5.92 9.87
N GLU A 285 15.48 6.25 9.61
CA GLU A 285 16.60 5.31 9.77
C GLU A 285 16.80 4.82 11.20
N ALA A 286 16.53 5.66 12.20
CA ALA A 286 16.68 5.27 13.61
C ALA A 286 15.63 4.20 13.98
N ILE A 287 14.40 4.36 13.50
CA ILE A 287 13.33 3.38 13.68
C ILE A 287 13.63 2.11 12.88
N LEU A 288 14.08 2.24 11.63
CA LEU A 288 14.48 1.10 10.81
C LEU A 288 15.57 0.26 11.50
N LYS A 289 16.59 0.90 12.06
CA LYS A 289 17.66 0.23 12.85
C LYS A 289 17.13 -0.44 14.11
N LYS A 290 16.19 0.20 14.82
CA LYS A 290 15.54 -0.36 16.01
C LYS A 290 14.79 -1.68 15.71
N HIS A 291 14.26 -1.82 14.50
CA HIS A 291 13.51 -2.99 14.03
C HIS A 291 14.32 -3.86 13.04
N ALA A 292 15.66 -3.93 13.18
CA ALA A 292 16.54 -4.70 12.30
C ALA A 292 16.34 -6.22 12.38
N ASP A 293 15.71 -6.72 13.44
CA ASP A 293 15.26 -8.09 13.56
C ASP A 293 14.16 -8.46 12.56
N VAL A 294 13.30 -7.50 12.23
CA VAL A 294 12.20 -7.64 11.26
C VAL A 294 12.69 -7.31 9.83
N PHE A 295 13.30 -6.14 9.66
CA PHE A 295 13.75 -5.65 8.36
C PHE A 295 15.14 -6.16 8.02
N LYS A 296 15.23 -7.43 7.62
CA LYS A 296 16.50 -8.05 7.22
C LYS A 296 17.13 -7.30 6.04
N PRO A 297 18.46 -7.27 5.95
CA PRO A 297 19.16 -6.71 4.80
C PRO A 297 18.79 -7.46 3.51
N ILE A 298 18.34 -6.70 2.50
CA ILE A 298 18.06 -7.18 1.14
C ILE A 298 18.72 -6.17 0.19
N LYS A 299 19.38 -6.62 -0.89
CA LYS A 299 19.82 -5.73 -1.94
C LYS A 299 18.60 -5.19 -2.68
N LEU A 300 18.20 -3.96 -2.34
CA LEU A 300 17.03 -3.32 -2.93
C LEU A 300 17.44 -2.54 -4.19
N PHE A 301 16.64 -2.64 -5.25
CA PHE A 301 16.72 -1.83 -6.44
C PHE A 301 15.40 -1.07 -6.67
N THR A 302 15.48 0.07 -7.34
CA THR A 302 14.30 0.87 -7.69
C THR A 302 13.78 0.47 -9.07
N VAL A 303 12.52 0.83 -9.36
CA VAL A 303 11.95 0.67 -10.71
C VAL A 303 12.81 1.40 -11.74
N ASP A 304 13.25 2.64 -11.43
CA ASP A 304 13.98 3.49 -12.36
C ASP A 304 15.34 2.88 -12.80
N GLN A 305 15.96 2.06 -11.94
CA GLN A 305 17.26 1.44 -12.27
C GLN A 305 17.20 0.48 -13.46
N TYR A 306 16.07 -0.20 -13.67
CA TYR A 306 15.97 -1.23 -14.71
C TYR A 306 14.79 -1.05 -15.65
N PHE A 307 13.83 -0.18 -15.34
CA PHE A 307 12.59 -0.06 -16.10
C PHE A 307 12.28 1.39 -16.52
N GLY A 308 13.17 2.34 -16.24
CA GLY A 308 13.00 3.76 -16.50
C GLY A 308 11.99 4.41 -15.56
N SER A 309 10.75 3.96 -15.57
CA SER A 309 9.70 4.41 -14.66
C SER A 309 8.62 3.33 -14.51
N LEU A 310 7.77 3.45 -13.50
CA LEU A 310 6.64 2.54 -13.36
C LEU A 310 5.62 2.68 -14.51
N ALA A 311 5.51 3.88 -15.10
CA ALA A 311 4.67 4.13 -16.27
C ALA A 311 5.24 3.45 -17.53
N GLU A 312 6.56 3.49 -17.71
CA GLU A 312 7.22 2.75 -18.80
C GLU A 312 7.14 1.25 -18.60
N ALA A 313 7.38 0.77 -17.37
CA ALA A 313 7.17 -0.63 -17.02
C ALA A 313 5.73 -1.08 -17.32
N GLN A 314 4.71 -0.25 -17.01
CA GLN A 314 3.32 -0.52 -17.34
C GLN A 314 3.13 -0.69 -18.84
N LYS A 315 3.68 0.24 -19.64
CA LYS A 315 3.57 0.23 -21.10
C LYS A 315 4.24 -0.98 -21.74
N VAL A 316 5.45 -1.32 -21.30
CA VAL A 316 6.27 -2.39 -21.90
C VAL A 316 5.81 -3.77 -21.44
N HIS A 317 5.50 -3.92 -20.15
CA HIS A 317 5.27 -5.24 -19.57
C HIS A 317 3.80 -5.59 -19.39
N PHE A 318 2.91 -4.63 -19.08
CA PHE A 318 1.57 -4.94 -18.58
C PHE A 318 0.42 -4.46 -19.45
N ASN A 319 0.63 -3.58 -20.44
CA ASN A 319 -0.39 -3.26 -21.42
C ASN A 319 -0.70 -4.48 -22.30
N ASP A 320 -1.84 -4.46 -22.97
CA ASP A 320 -2.25 -5.55 -23.85
C ASP A 320 -1.21 -5.77 -24.95
N GLY A 321 -0.81 -7.04 -25.12
CA GLY A 321 0.29 -7.43 -26.00
C GLY A 321 1.69 -7.14 -25.43
N GLY A 322 1.82 -6.69 -24.18
CA GLY A 322 3.08 -6.46 -23.49
C GLY A 322 3.85 -7.75 -23.19
N GLN A 323 4.99 -7.59 -22.50
CA GLN A 323 5.87 -8.73 -22.23
C GLN A 323 5.17 -9.82 -21.40
N PHE A 324 4.34 -9.45 -20.42
CA PHE A 324 3.61 -10.43 -19.62
C PHE A 324 2.72 -11.35 -20.47
N ASP A 325 1.97 -10.78 -21.41
CA ASP A 325 1.08 -11.55 -22.29
C ASP A 325 1.85 -12.53 -23.20
N LYS A 326 3.09 -12.18 -23.56
CA LYS A 326 3.97 -13.04 -24.36
C LYS A 326 4.59 -14.18 -23.56
N LEU A 327 4.84 -13.95 -22.26
CA LEU A 327 5.54 -14.89 -21.39
C LEU A 327 4.58 -15.82 -20.61
N TYR A 328 3.34 -15.44 -20.46
CA TYR A 328 2.32 -16.19 -19.72
C TYR A 328 1.09 -16.45 -20.59
N THR A 329 0.87 -17.71 -20.90
CA THR A 329 -0.37 -18.18 -21.53
C THR A 329 -1.06 -19.12 -20.54
N PRO A 330 -2.27 -18.79 -20.05
CA PRO A 330 -3.00 -19.67 -19.15
C PRO A 330 -3.17 -21.08 -19.74
N GLY A 331 -2.79 -22.13 -18.98
CA GLY A 331 -3.01 -23.51 -19.36
C GLY A 331 -2.01 -24.11 -20.38
N LYS A 332 -0.88 -23.44 -20.64
CA LYS A 332 0.23 -24.00 -21.45
C LYS A 332 1.47 -24.28 -20.59
#